data_e1da229c2f28a0ff1aab2e09ac066462
#
_entry.id   e1da229c2f28a0ff1aab2e09ac066462
#
_cell.length_a   1.000
_cell.length_b   1.000
_cell.length_c   1.000
_cell.angle_alpha   90.00
_cell.angle_beta   90.00
_cell.angle_gamma   90.00
#
_symmetry.space_group_name_H-M   'P 1'
#
loop_
_entity.id
_entity.type
_entity.pdbx_description
1 polymer ?
#
loop_
_entity_poly.entity_id
_entity_poly.type
_entity_poly.pdbx_seq_one_letter_code
_entity_poly.pdbx_strand_id
1 'polypeptide(L)'
;MIYLLFFFALFMICTFLTHRRQALYVVSALVFLFLALTYPSGGDWIGYFLHYDCMVNEQCNNGFIMFEPGYELIVSLFGYLGFQTIIIFIAAVNVILILNFAKHFENGSFVIVAIMCMFLWSVYVE
;
A
#
# COMPACT_ATOMS: atom_id res chain seq x y z
N MET A 1 10.29 5.89 -13.44
CA MET A 1 11.63 5.25 -13.44
C MET A 1 11.94 4.56 -12.11
N ILE A 2 11.76 5.20 -10.96
CA ILE A 2 12.03 4.61 -9.63
C ILE A 2 11.22 3.32 -9.38
N TYR A 3 9.96 3.29 -9.75
CA TYR A 3 9.09 2.11 -9.59
C TYR A 3 9.59 0.90 -10.39
N LEU A 4 10.05 1.13 -11.61
CA LEU A 4 10.57 0.07 -12.48
C LEU A 4 11.85 -0.55 -11.91
N LEU A 5 12.73 0.28 -11.33
CA LEU A 5 13.93 -0.18 -10.63
C LEU A 5 13.58 -0.98 -9.36
N PHE A 6 12.55 -0.54 -8.62
CA PHE A 6 12.09 -1.26 -7.44
C PHE A 6 11.56 -2.66 -7.80
N PHE A 7 10.73 -2.78 -8.86
CA PHE A 7 10.24 -4.08 -9.31
C PHE A 7 11.33 -4.98 -9.85
N PHE A 8 12.27 -4.43 -10.59
CA PHE A 8 13.42 -5.18 -11.05
C PHE A 8 14.23 -5.73 -9.87
N ALA A 9 14.45 -4.91 -8.83
CA ALA A 9 15.12 -5.36 -7.61
C ALA A 9 14.34 -6.48 -6.89
N LEU A 10 13.01 -6.34 -6.75
CA LEU A 10 12.17 -7.40 -6.18
C LEU A 10 12.24 -8.70 -6.98
N PHE A 11 12.18 -8.61 -8.30
CA PHE A 11 12.31 -9.77 -9.19
C PHE A 11 13.67 -10.46 -9.02
N MET A 12 14.76 -9.70 -8.97
CA MET A 12 16.10 -10.21 -8.73
C MET A 12 16.20 -10.90 -7.37
N ILE A 13 15.64 -10.32 -6.31
CA ILE A 13 15.60 -10.94 -4.98
C ILE A 13 14.87 -12.28 -5.02
N CYS A 14 13.71 -12.35 -5.70
CA CYS A 14 12.97 -13.60 -5.87
C CYS A 14 13.78 -14.69 -6.58
N THR A 15 14.61 -14.31 -7.57
CA THR A 15 15.41 -15.28 -8.33
C THR A 15 16.67 -15.74 -7.61
N PHE A 16 17.31 -14.85 -6.83
CA PHE A 16 18.58 -15.17 -6.15
C PHE A 16 18.42 -15.78 -4.77
N LEU A 17 17.31 -15.55 -4.07
CA LEU A 17 17.07 -16.19 -2.77
C LEU A 17 16.65 -17.64 -2.96
N THR A 18 17.55 -18.55 -2.62
CA THR A 18 17.34 -20.01 -2.72
C THR A 18 16.30 -20.54 -1.73
N HIS A 19 16.10 -19.85 -0.59
CA HIS A 19 15.11 -20.22 0.41
C HIS A 19 13.78 -19.52 0.17
N ARG A 20 12.80 -20.23 -0.39
CA ARG A 20 11.46 -19.72 -0.75
C ARG A 20 10.76 -18.96 0.38
N ARG A 21 10.85 -19.45 1.64
CA ARG A 21 10.23 -18.78 2.79
C ARG A 21 10.90 -17.45 3.13
N GLN A 22 12.22 -17.39 3.07
CA GLN A 22 12.96 -16.16 3.34
C GLN A 22 12.66 -15.11 2.25
N ALA A 23 12.66 -15.52 0.98
CA ALA A 23 12.28 -14.65 -0.13
C ALA A 23 10.89 -14.05 0.06
N LEU A 24 9.91 -14.86 0.49
CA LEU A 24 8.54 -14.40 0.74
C LEU A 24 8.48 -13.29 1.79
N TYR A 25 9.15 -13.47 2.93
CA TYR A 25 9.15 -12.45 3.99
C TYR A 25 9.95 -11.20 3.62
N VAL A 26 11.09 -11.35 2.96
CA VAL A 26 11.91 -10.22 2.49
C VAL A 26 11.14 -9.39 1.47
N VAL A 27 10.51 -10.01 0.48
CA VAL A 27 9.70 -9.32 -0.52
C VAL A 27 8.50 -8.63 0.13
N SER A 28 7.82 -9.29 1.07
CA SER A 28 6.70 -8.66 1.80
C SER A 28 7.14 -7.44 2.61
N ALA A 29 8.29 -7.51 3.28
CA ALA A 29 8.83 -6.39 4.05
C ALA A 29 9.21 -5.21 3.13
N LEU A 30 9.82 -5.47 1.98
CA LEU A 30 10.17 -4.44 1.00
C LEU A 30 8.91 -3.79 0.40
N VAL A 31 7.88 -4.59 0.08
CA VAL A 31 6.59 -4.08 -0.39
C VAL A 31 5.92 -3.23 0.69
N PHE A 32 5.95 -3.66 1.95
CA PHE A 32 5.43 -2.86 3.05
C PHE A 32 6.14 -1.50 3.16
N LEU A 33 7.47 -1.50 3.17
CA LEU A 33 8.26 -0.26 3.23
C LEU A 33 7.95 0.65 2.04
N PHE A 34 7.84 0.06 0.85
CA PHE A 34 7.48 0.81 -0.34
C PHE A 34 6.11 1.47 -0.20
N LEU A 35 5.06 0.72 0.18
CA LEU A 35 3.71 1.26 0.34
C LEU A 35 3.61 2.27 1.49
N ALA A 36 4.31 2.03 2.60
CA ALA A 36 4.29 2.90 3.76
C ALA A 36 5.05 4.22 3.55
N LEU A 37 6.12 4.21 2.73
CA LEU A 37 6.98 5.37 2.49
C LEU A 37 6.67 6.08 1.17
N THR A 38 5.89 5.47 0.28
CA THR A 38 5.48 6.10 -0.98
C THR A 38 4.45 7.18 -0.66
N TYR A 39 4.94 8.37 -0.48
CA TYR A 39 4.13 9.58 -0.28
C TYR A 39 4.16 10.37 -1.58
N PRO A 40 3.18 10.99 -1.90
CA PRO A 40 1.86 10.86 -2.51
C PRO A 40 1.99 10.50 -3.99
N SER A 41 1.66 9.30 -4.36
CA SER A 41 1.59 8.91 -5.77
C SER A 41 0.17 8.43 -6.11
N GLY A 42 -0.39 9.04 -7.14
CA GLY A 42 -1.75 8.79 -7.59
C GLY A 42 -2.68 9.98 -7.34
N GLY A 43 -3.65 10.20 -8.25
CA GLY A 43 -4.57 11.34 -8.18
C GLY A 43 -5.49 11.31 -6.95
N ASP A 44 -5.79 10.12 -6.45
CA ASP A 44 -6.79 9.92 -5.40
C ASP A 44 -6.28 10.30 -4.00
N TRP A 45 -4.97 10.26 -3.74
CA TRP A 45 -4.45 10.55 -2.40
C TRP A 45 -4.78 11.98 -1.94
N ILE A 46 -4.87 12.94 -2.86
CA ILE A 46 -5.24 14.32 -2.54
C ILE A 46 -6.67 14.34 -1.95
N GLY A 47 -7.58 13.56 -2.54
CA GLY A 47 -8.94 13.40 -2.03
C GLY A 47 -8.95 12.81 -0.63
N TYR A 48 -8.20 11.76 -0.39
CA TYR A 48 -8.08 11.13 0.94
C TYR A 48 -7.45 12.06 1.97
N PHE A 49 -6.43 12.81 1.59
CA PHE A 49 -5.81 13.79 2.48
C PHE A 49 -6.75 14.95 2.82
N LEU A 50 -7.46 15.50 1.85
CA LEU A 50 -8.43 16.58 2.08
C LEU A 50 -9.58 16.12 2.97
N HIS A 51 -10.06 14.88 2.78
CA HIS A 51 -11.08 14.30 3.64
C HIS A 51 -10.56 14.09 5.08
N TYR A 52 -9.33 13.58 5.23
CA TYR A 52 -8.66 13.46 6.52
C TYR A 52 -8.56 14.82 7.23
N ASP A 53 -8.08 15.84 6.52
CA ASP A 53 -7.90 17.19 7.06
C ASP A 53 -9.25 17.80 7.48
N CYS A 54 -10.29 17.56 6.68
CA CYS A 54 -11.65 17.94 7.02
C CYS A 54 -12.13 17.28 8.31
N MET A 55 -11.96 15.96 8.48
CA MET A 55 -12.46 15.22 9.65
C MET A 55 -11.69 15.57 10.93
N VAL A 56 -10.38 15.83 10.82
CA VAL A 56 -9.50 16.04 11.99
C VAL A 56 -9.46 17.51 12.40
N ASN A 57 -9.45 18.43 11.42
CA ASN A 57 -9.30 19.88 11.67
C ASN A 57 -10.61 20.67 11.53
N GLU A 58 -11.74 19.99 11.30
CA GLU A 58 -13.07 20.61 11.14
C GLU A 58 -13.13 21.66 10.00
N GLN A 59 -12.20 21.62 9.05
CA GLN A 59 -12.13 22.56 7.93
C GLN A 59 -12.91 22.04 6.70
N CYS A 60 -14.10 21.51 6.93
CA CYS A 60 -14.95 21.04 5.85
C CYS A 60 -15.59 22.20 5.08
N ASN A 61 -15.07 22.52 3.91
CA ASN A 61 -15.77 23.36 2.95
C ASN A 61 -16.95 22.58 2.33
N ASN A 62 -18.08 23.24 2.09
CA ASN A 62 -19.42 22.74 1.74
C ASN A 62 -19.55 21.82 0.50
N GLY A 63 -18.54 21.06 0.14
CA GLY A 63 -18.53 20.11 -0.97
C GLY A 63 -18.13 18.69 -0.53
N PHE A 64 -18.73 18.21 0.58
CA PHE A 64 -18.38 16.92 1.16
C PHE A 64 -18.63 15.77 0.17
N ILE A 65 -17.56 15.14 -0.28
CA ILE A 65 -17.64 13.88 -1.01
C ILE A 65 -17.76 12.80 0.06
N MET A 66 -18.84 12.00 0.04
CA MET A 66 -18.93 10.80 0.87
C MET A 66 -17.80 9.85 0.50
N PHE A 67 -16.93 9.58 1.44
CA PHE A 67 -15.87 8.59 1.28
C PHE A 67 -16.35 7.20 1.72
N GLU A 68 -15.52 6.21 1.42
CA GLU A 68 -15.77 4.83 1.79
C GLU A 68 -15.90 4.69 3.33
N PRO A 69 -16.95 4.04 3.85
CA PRO A 69 -17.18 3.96 5.29
C PRO A 69 -16.03 3.28 6.06
N GLY A 70 -15.27 2.41 5.40
CA GLY A 70 -14.07 1.80 5.97
C GLY A 70 -12.94 2.81 6.20
N TYR A 71 -12.75 3.75 5.27
CA TYR A 71 -11.76 4.81 5.42
C TYR A 71 -12.16 5.78 6.55
N GLU A 72 -13.42 6.19 6.60
CA GLU A 72 -13.95 7.05 7.67
C GLU A 72 -13.76 6.42 9.06
N LEU A 73 -14.00 5.11 9.19
CA LEU A 73 -13.73 4.39 10.42
C LEU A 73 -12.24 4.44 10.81
N ILE A 74 -11.35 4.23 9.86
CA ILE A 74 -9.90 4.28 10.10
C ILE A 74 -9.47 5.70 10.52
N VAL A 75 -9.96 6.73 9.84
CA VAL A 75 -9.68 8.13 10.20
C VAL A 75 -10.21 8.46 11.60
N SER A 76 -11.41 8.02 11.95
CA SER A 76 -11.99 8.26 13.28
C SER A 76 -11.18 7.59 14.40
N LEU A 77 -10.59 6.43 14.15
CA LEU A 77 -9.80 5.68 15.14
C LEU A 77 -8.35 6.18 15.25
N PHE A 78 -7.72 6.52 14.13
CA PHE A 78 -6.29 6.79 14.06
C PHE A 78 -5.95 8.22 13.61
N GLY A 79 -6.93 9.04 13.25
CA GLY A 79 -6.70 10.39 12.72
C GLY A 79 -5.88 11.30 13.63
N TYR A 80 -6.02 11.15 14.95
CA TYR A 80 -5.26 11.91 15.93
C TYR A 80 -3.74 11.64 15.90
N LEU A 81 -3.32 10.50 15.30
CA LEU A 81 -1.91 10.13 15.15
C LEU A 81 -1.27 10.67 13.87
N GLY A 82 -2.05 11.33 13.01
CA GLY A 82 -1.60 11.91 11.75
C GLY A 82 -1.85 11.03 10.53
N PHE A 83 -1.93 11.66 9.37
CA PHE A 83 -2.26 11.02 8.09
C PHE A 83 -1.28 9.89 7.71
N GLN A 84 0.02 10.09 7.97
CA GLN A 84 1.03 9.07 7.69
C GLN A 84 0.79 7.76 8.46
N THR A 85 0.27 7.83 9.67
CA THR A 85 -0.08 6.64 10.46
C THR A 85 -1.20 5.85 9.81
N ILE A 86 -2.18 6.52 9.21
CA ILE A 86 -3.26 5.87 8.45
C ILE A 86 -2.70 5.13 7.24
N ILE A 87 -1.78 5.75 6.48
CA ILE A 87 -1.12 5.12 5.33
C ILE A 87 -0.35 3.87 5.77
N ILE A 88 0.44 3.96 6.84
CA ILE A 88 1.19 2.83 7.39
C ILE A 88 0.25 1.69 7.81
N PHE A 89 -0.86 2.01 8.47
CA PHE A 89 -1.85 1.02 8.88
C PHE A 89 -2.48 0.30 7.68
N ILE A 90 -2.92 1.06 6.66
CA ILE A 90 -3.49 0.50 5.43
C ILE A 90 -2.45 -0.37 4.70
N ALA A 91 -1.21 0.09 4.60
CA ALA A 91 -0.12 -0.68 4.00
C ALA A 91 0.12 -2.00 4.75
N ALA A 92 0.13 -1.98 6.09
CA ALA A 92 0.30 -3.17 6.91
C ALA A 92 -0.82 -4.19 6.68
N VAL A 93 -2.08 -3.75 6.70
CA VAL A 93 -3.24 -4.63 6.45
C VAL A 93 -3.15 -5.26 5.06
N ASN A 94 -2.88 -4.47 4.03
CA ASN A 94 -2.75 -4.97 2.66
C ASN A 94 -1.63 -6.02 2.54
N VAL A 95 -0.45 -5.73 3.09
CA VAL A 95 0.69 -6.68 3.02
C VAL A 95 0.41 -7.96 3.79
N ILE A 96 -0.25 -7.90 4.95
CA ILE A 96 -0.65 -9.10 5.70
C ILE A 96 -1.63 -9.95 4.89
N LEU A 97 -2.62 -9.34 4.24
CA LEU A 97 -3.58 -10.06 3.40
C LEU A 97 -2.90 -10.71 2.19
N ILE A 98 -2.05 -9.96 1.48
CA ILE A 98 -1.28 -10.46 0.33
C ILE A 98 -0.33 -11.59 0.76
N LEU A 99 0.36 -11.43 1.89
CA LEU A 99 1.26 -12.44 2.43
C LEU A 99 0.51 -13.73 2.80
N ASN A 100 -0.65 -13.61 3.46
CA ASN A 100 -1.46 -14.77 3.80
C ASN A 100 -1.97 -15.51 2.55
N PHE A 101 -2.35 -14.77 1.52
CA PHE A 101 -2.72 -15.35 0.23
C PHE A 101 -1.53 -16.02 -0.44
N ALA A 102 -0.38 -15.36 -0.51
CA ALA A 102 0.82 -15.85 -1.19
C ALA A 102 1.42 -17.11 -0.55
N LYS A 103 1.21 -17.33 0.76
CA LYS A 103 1.67 -18.53 1.48
C LYS A 103 1.07 -19.85 0.94
N HIS A 104 -0.06 -19.78 0.26
CA HIS A 104 -0.72 -20.95 -0.33
C HIS A 104 -0.07 -21.40 -1.65
N PHE A 105 0.85 -20.63 -2.20
CA PHE A 105 1.53 -20.93 -3.46
C PHE A 105 2.98 -21.37 -3.23
N GLU A 106 3.46 -22.31 -4.04
CA GLU A 106 4.85 -22.76 -3.97
C GLU A 106 5.86 -21.63 -4.19
N ASN A 107 5.54 -20.68 -5.08
CA ASN A 107 6.36 -19.50 -5.40
C ASN A 107 5.67 -18.21 -4.95
N GLY A 108 5.27 -18.13 -3.69
CA GLY A 108 4.51 -17.02 -3.13
C GLY A 108 5.17 -15.64 -3.31
N SER A 109 6.50 -15.55 -3.32
CA SER A 109 7.22 -14.30 -3.58
C SER A 109 6.93 -13.73 -4.98
N PHE A 110 6.87 -14.58 -6.01
CA PHE A 110 6.49 -14.15 -7.36
C PHE A 110 5.03 -13.74 -7.45
N VAL A 111 4.15 -14.37 -6.66
CA VAL A 111 2.73 -13.97 -6.58
C VAL A 111 2.60 -12.56 -6.02
N ILE A 112 3.36 -12.21 -4.98
CA ILE A 112 3.37 -10.85 -4.43
C ILE A 112 3.84 -9.84 -5.48
N VAL A 113 4.93 -10.13 -6.18
CA VAL A 113 5.45 -9.25 -7.23
C VAL A 113 4.42 -9.07 -8.36
N ALA A 114 3.76 -10.15 -8.79
CA ALA A 114 2.73 -10.09 -9.82
C ALA A 114 1.53 -9.22 -9.40
N ILE A 115 1.03 -9.39 -8.17
CA ILE A 115 -0.06 -8.57 -7.62
C ILE A 115 0.35 -7.09 -7.61
N MET A 116 1.56 -6.79 -7.16
CA MET A 116 2.06 -5.42 -7.14
C MET A 116 2.23 -4.82 -8.55
N CYS A 117 2.70 -5.61 -9.51
CA CYS A 117 2.77 -5.17 -10.91
C CYS A 117 1.39 -4.84 -11.48
N MET A 118 0.37 -5.67 -11.20
CA MET A 118 -1.01 -5.42 -11.64
C MET A 118 -1.58 -4.15 -10.98
N PHE A 119 -1.34 -3.97 -9.68
CA PHE A 119 -1.78 -2.79 -8.95
C PHE A 119 -1.18 -1.50 -9.51
N LEU A 120 0.12 -1.49 -9.80
CA LEU A 120 0.75 -0.30 -10.40
C LEU A 120 0.34 -0.07 -11.84
N TRP A 121 0.09 -1.13 -12.61
CA TRP A 121 -0.45 -0.98 -13.97
C TRP A 121 -1.78 -0.23 -13.95
N SER A 122 -2.68 -0.56 -13.01
CA SER A 122 -3.97 0.13 -12.89
C SER A 122 -3.83 1.61 -12.50
N VAL A 123 -2.84 1.97 -11.70
CA VAL A 123 -2.58 3.36 -11.26
C VAL A 123 -1.92 4.21 -12.35
N TYR A 124 -1.20 3.59 -13.31
CA TYR A 124 -0.47 4.33 -14.36
C TYR A 124 -1.21 4.42 -15.70
N VAL A 125 -2.26 3.64 -15.92
CA VAL A 125 -3.03 3.62 -17.18
C VAL A 125 -4.24 4.56 -17.14
N GLU A 126 -4.57 5.11 -15.96
CA GLU A 126 -5.52 6.21 -15.81
C GLU A 126 -4.82 7.58 -15.87
#